data_11695e71f2cce3298f001d0ffe7610a7
#
_entry.id   11695e71f2cce3298f001d0ffe7610a7
#
_cell.length_a   1.000
_cell.length_b   1.000
_cell.length_c   1.000
_cell.angle_alpha   90.00
_cell.angle_beta   90.00
_cell.angle_gamma   90.00
#
_symmetry.space_group_name_H-M   'P 1'
#
loop_
_entity.id
_entity.type
_entity.pdbx_description
1 polymer ?
#
loop_
_entity_poly.entity_id
_entity_poly.type
_entity_poly.pdbx_seq_one_letter_code
_entity_poly.pdbx_strand_id
1 'polypeptide(L)'
;PMDYNQTVHLPQTDFPMRAGLPKREPEMLQEMYDHDLYHKMVKRNEGKPTFVLHDGPPYANGNIHIGTALNKILKDMIVKHRNMTGWCAPYVPGWDTHGLPIESAVLKDKKVKRDEMTTAQFRTKCREYAESYIEKMTGQFQRLGVLGEWENPYITLLPEFEAKQIEVFGKMAEKGLIYKGMKPVYWCPFDQTALAEAEIEYADDPCTTIFVKFPVADDKGKLGQYADLSRTYFVIWTTTPWTIPGNYAICLNAEFDYVLLQVPGGDVYVLAQDLAESVCKAAGIDYAACTVLATLKGNEFELMRAKHPLFDRESVILNGEHVTLDAGSGCVHTAPGFGAEDFQICQQYDKAGLTHIGVPVPVNAKGVMTDERYNGQFYAKGNDMVVADLEAEGFLVAKENITHSYPHCWQIG
;
A
#
# COMPACT_ATOMS: atom_id res chain seq x y z
N PRO A 1 49.87 54.54 -23.48
CA PRO A 1 49.34 53.19 -23.72
C PRO A 1 47.96 53.36 -24.37
N MET A 2 47.76 52.66 -25.49
CA MET A 2 46.52 52.68 -26.24
C MET A 2 45.46 51.96 -25.38
N ASP A 3 44.32 52.60 -25.15
CA ASP A 3 43.19 51.97 -24.46
C ASP A 3 42.45 51.03 -25.45
N TYR A 4 42.79 49.77 -25.41
CA TYR A 4 42.20 48.76 -26.28
C TYR A 4 40.68 48.56 -26.08
N ASN A 5 40.10 49.06 -25.00
CA ASN A 5 38.64 49.02 -24.81
C ASN A 5 37.88 49.85 -25.84
N GLN A 6 38.54 50.91 -26.39
CA GLN A 6 37.96 51.72 -27.42
C GLN A 6 38.00 51.09 -28.83
N THR A 7 38.72 49.98 -28.99
CA THR A 7 38.76 49.22 -30.24
C THR A 7 37.82 48.07 -30.31
N VAL A 8 37.08 47.76 -29.21
CA VAL A 8 36.14 46.66 -29.13
C VAL A 8 34.77 47.08 -29.68
N HIS A 9 34.36 46.46 -30.77
CA HIS A 9 33.04 46.66 -31.35
C HIS A 9 32.04 45.77 -30.64
N LEU A 10 31.46 46.25 -29.53
CA LEU A 10 30.36 45.59 -28.86
C LEU A 10 29.04 45.82 -29.58
N PRO A 11 28.14 44.81 -29.64
CA PRO A 11 26.82 45.03 -30.20
C PRO A 11 26.09 46.11 -29.40
N GLN A 12 25.52 47.07 -30.07
CA GLN A 12 24.66 48.10 -29.47
C GLN A 12 23.21 47.61 -29.52
N THR A 13 22.56 47.54 -28.36
CA THR A 13 21.18 47.14 -28.23
C THR A 13 20.54 47.81 -27.01
N ASP A 14 19.28 48.16 -27.15
CA ASP A 14 18.46 48.65 -26.04
C ASP A 14 18.07 47.51 -25.06
N PHE A 15 18.38 46.27 -25.45
CA PHE A 15 18.13 45.10 -24.58
C PHE A 15 19.07 45.15 -23.38
N PRO A 16 18.55 45.13 -22.14
CA PRO A 16 19.36 45.27 -20.93
C PRO A 16 20.34 44.12 -20.76
N MET A 17 21.62 44.43 -20.54
CA MET A 17 22.71 43.47 -20.32
C MET A 17 22.48 42.59 -19.08
N ARG A 18 21.76 43.08 -18.07
CA ARG A 18 21.36 42.33 -16.88
C ARG A 18 19.86 42.14 -16.89
N ALA A 19 19.43 40.89 -16.81
CA ALA A 19 18.01 40.55 -16.82
C ALA A 19 17.23 41.21 -15.68
N GLY A 20 17.80 41.25 -14.46
CA GLY A 20 17.17 41.88 -13.30
C GLY A 20 15.79 41.30 -12.98
N LEU A 21 15.56 40.01 -13.29
CA LEU A 21 14.26 39.32 -13.25
C LEU A 21 13.46 39.51 -11.95
N PRO A 22 14.06 39.45 -10.76
CA PRO A 22 13.31 39.65 -9.52
C PRO A 22 12.56 41.00 -9.43
N LYS A 23 13.05 42.02 -10.14
CA LYS A 23 12.40 43.34 -10.19
C LYS A 23 11.46 43.49 -11.40
N ARG A 24 11.84 42.92 -12.54
CA ARG A 24 11.09 43.10 -13.80
C ARG A 24 9.91 42.16 -13.94
N GLU A 25 10.04 40.94 -13.48
CA GLU A 25 8.96 39.98 -13.61
C GLU A 25 7.63 40.42 -12.99
N PRO A 26 7.58 41.02 -11.78
CA PRO A 26 6.33 41.55 -11.25
C PRO A 26 5.64 42.55 -12.14
N GLU A 27 6.43 43.47 -12.77
CA GLU A 27 5.91 44.46 -13.70
C GLU A 27 5.38 43.82 -14.98
N MET A 28 6.12 42.85 -15.54
CA MET A 28 5.71 42.12 -16.74
C MET A 28 4.44 41.29 -16.48
N LEU A 29 4.32 40.68 -15.31
CA LEU A 29 3.12 39.95 -14.91
C LEU A 29 1.91 40.88 -14.80
N GLN A 30 2.09 42.04 -14.16
CA GLN A 30 1.02 43.02 -14.03
C GLN A 30 0.52 43.47 -15.43
N GLU A 31 1.42 43.75 -16.36
CA GLU A 31 1.05 44.09 -17.75
C GLU A 31 0.27 42.94 -18.44
N MET A 32 0.64 41.65 -18.19
CA MET A 32 -0.07 40.53 -18.75
C MET A 32 -1.52 40.42 -18.21
N TYR A 33 -1.73 40.68 -16.94
CA TYR A 33 -3.07 40.72 -16.33
C TYR A 33 -3.87 41.95 -16.72
N ASP A 34 -3.28 43.16 -16.71
CA ASP A 34 -3.95 44.42 -17.11
C ASP A 34 -4.44 44.34 -18.57
N HIS A 35 -3.71 43.62 -19.39
CA HIS A 35 -4.08 43.39 -20.79
C HIS A 35 -4.94 42.16 -21.03
N ASP A 36 -5.31 41.42 -20.00
CA ASP A 36 -6.07 40.16 -20.11
C ASP A 36 -5.51 39.24 -21.21
N LEU A 37 -4.20 38.97 -21.11
CA LEU A 37 -3.47 38.27 -22.16
C LEU A 37 -3.99 36.85 -22.38
N TYR A 38 -4.38 36.16 -21.34
CA TYR A 38 -4.88 34.78 -21.42
C TYR A 38 -6.15 34.69 -22.27
N HIS A 39 -7.19 35.43 -21.92
CA HIS A 39 -8.45 35.38 -22.66
C HIS A 39 -8.31 35.92 -24.10
N LYS A 40 -7.49 36.97 -24.33
CA LYS A 40 -7.17 37.42 -25.68
C LYS A 40 -6.48 36.35 -26.53
N MET A 41 -5.56 35.59 -25.93
CA MET A 41 -4.85 34.49 -26.60
C MET A 41 -5.83 33.37 -27.00
N VAL A 42 -6.69 32.92 -26.07
CA VAL A 42 -7.71 31.90 -26.33
C VAL A 42 -8.72 32.35 -27.37
N LYS A 43 -9.26 33.58 -27.22
CA LYS A 43 -10.24 34.17 -28.13
C LYS A 43 -9.70 34.29 -29.56
N ARG A 44 -8.45 34.74 -29.73
CA ARG A 44 -7.77 34.79 -31.03
C ARG A 44 -7.77 33.44 -31.78
N ASN A 45 -7.81 32.37 -31.04
CA ASN A 45 -7.71 31.02 -31.57
C ASN A 45 -9.07 30.29 -31.61
N GLU A 46 -10.19 30.97 -31.32
CA GLU A 46 -11.52 30.38 -31.48
C GLU A 46 -11.74 29.87 -32.91
N GLY A 47 -12.37 28.71 -33.05
CA GLY A 47 -12.62 28.07 -34.34
C GLY A 47 -11.43 27.31 -34.93
N LYS A 48 -10.23 27.40 -34.34
CA LYS A 48 -9.08 26.58 -34.73
C LYS A 48 -9.16 25.19 -34.10
N PRO A 49 -8.37 24.19 -34.55
CA PRO A 49 -8.29 22.89 -33.90
C PRO A 49 -8.03 23.02 -32.40
N THR A 50 -8.81 22.27 -31.61
CA THR A 50 -8.72 22.35 -30.15
C THR A 50 -7.60 21.44 -29.64
N PHE A 51 -6.81 21.93 -28.68
CA PHE A 51 -5.85 21.18 -27.92
C PHE A 51 -6.16 21.33 -26.43
N VAL A 52 -6.57 20.24 -25.78
CA VAL A 52 -6.89 20.24 -24.35
C VAL A 52 -5.76 19.56 -23.59
N LEU A 53 -5.11 20.30 -22.71
CA LEU A 53 -4.18 19.77 -21.73
C LEU A 53 -4.89 19.72 -20.38
N HIS A 54 -5.30 18.52 -19.97
CA HIS A 54 -5.93 18.32 -18.68
C HIS A 54 -4.92 18.55 -17.54
N ASP A 55 -5.31 19.34 -16.55
CA ASP A 55 -4.47 19.55 -15.38
C ASP A 55 -4.56 18.36 -14.41
N GLY A 56 -3.42 17.75 -14.06
CA GLY A 56 -3.32 16.91 -12.88
C GLY A 56 -3.31 17.82 -11.66
N PRO A 57 -4.39 17.87 -10.88
CA PRO A 57 -4.55 18.88 -9.86
C PRO A 57 -3.62 18.60 -8.67
N PRO A 58 -2.88 19.61 -8.17
CA PRO A 58 -2.13 19.47 -6.94
C PRO A 58 -3.07 19.43 -5.73
N TYR A 59 -2.65 18.78 -4.66
CA TYR A 59 -3.32 18.89 -3.38
C TYR A 59 -3.24 20.31 -2.83
N ALA A 60 -4.38 20.83 -2.35
CA ALA A 60 -4.45 22.14 -1.70
C ALA A 60 -4.05 22.04 -0.22
N ASN A 61 -2.79 21.67 0.07
CA ASN A 61 -2.33 21.31 1.42
C ASN A 61 -1.02 21.97 1.86
N GLY A 62 -0.49 22.92 1.11
CA GLY A 62 0.78 23.58 1.43
C GLY A 62 1.22 24.63 0.42
N ASN A 63 2.38 25.23 0.66
CA ASN A 63 3.02 26.05 -0.36
C ASN A 63 3.49 25.19 -1.54
N ILE A 64 3.56 25.79 -2.73
CA ILE A 64 4.15 25.11 -3.88
C ILE A 64 5.63 24.78 -3.60
N HIS A 65 6.05 23.60 -4.04
CA HIS A 65 7.45 23.17 -4.03
C HIS A 65 7.98 23.08 -5.46
N ILE A 66 9.28 22.79 -5.61
CA ILE A 66 9.92 22.77 -6.93
C ILE A 66 9.25 21.81 -7.92
N GLY A 67 8.72 20.67 -7.43
CA GLY A 67 8.01 19.69 -8.26
C GLY A 67 6.68 20.24 -8.81
N THR A 68 5.87 20.89 -7.97
CA THR A 68 4.62 21.52 -8.43
C THR A 68 4.90 22.70 -9.35
N ALA A 69 5.94 23.49 -9.07
CA ALA A 69 6.38 24.58 -9.95
C ALA A 69 6.81 24.06 -11.33
N LEU A 70 7.66 23.02 -11.37
CA LEU A 70 8.11 22.38 -12.61
C LEU A 70 6.91 21.86 -13.44
N ASN A 71 5.99 21.16 -12.80
CA ASN A 71 4.81 20.61 -13.45
C ASN A 71 3.96 21.72 -14.12
N LYS A 72 3.66 22.79 -13.39
CA LYS A 72 2.84 23.90 -13.92
C LYS A 72 3.57 24.71 -14.99
N ILE A 73 4.86 24.96 -14.85
CA ILE A 73 5.65 25.69 -15.85
C ILE A 73 5.72 24.90 -17.16
N LEU A 74 5.94 23.59 -17.11
CA LEU A 74 5.95 22.74 -18.32
C LEU A 74 4.61 22.76 -19.04
N LYS A 75 3.49 22.69 -18.30
CA LYS A 75 2.14 22.79 -18.87
C LYS A 75 1.91 24.16 -19.50
N ASP A 76 2.32 25.23 -18.83
CA ASP A 76 2.22 26.60 -19.34
C ASP A 76 2.99 26.78 -20.64
N MET A 77 4.22 26.28 -20.74
CA MET A 77 5.01 26.27 -21.96
C MET A 77 4.29 25.56 -23.12
N ILE A 78 3.70 24.40 -22.88
CA ILE A 78 2.97 23.61 -23.87
C ILE A 78 1.73 24.39 -24.34
N VAL A 79 0.93 24.93 -23.41
CA VAL A 79 -0.30 25.65 -23.71
C VAL A 79 0.01 26.93 -24.49
N LYS A 80 1.00 27.72 -24.07
CA LYS A 80 1.45 28.92 -24.79
C LYS A 80 1.95 28.56 -26.18
N HIS A 81 2.80 27.55 -26.32
CA HIS A 81 3.29 27.10 -27.62
C HIS A 81 2.14 26.70 -28.56
N ARG A 82 1.18 25.93 -28.08
CA ARG A 82 0.02 25.51 -28.89
C ARG A 82 -0.80 26.71 -29.34
N ASN A 83 -1.09 27.66 -28.46
CA ASN A 83 -1.80 28.88 -28.83
C ASN A 83 -1.02 29.74 -29.85
N MET A 84 0.32 29.80 -29.75
CA MET A 84 1.15 30.52 -30.71
C MET A 84 1.23 29.82 -32.07
N THR A 85 1.11 28.51 -32.14
CA THR A 85 1.22 27.71 -33.36
C THR A 85 -0.13 27.41 -34.03
N GLY A 86 -1.21 28.08 -33.62
CA GLY A 86 -2.48 28.04 -34.34
C GLY A 86 -3.50 27.04 -33.81
N TRP A 87 -3.37 26.60 -32.56
CA TRP A 87 -4.36 25.78 -31.86
C TRP A 87 -5.17 26.65 -30.89
N CYS A 88 -6.42 26.27 -30.67
CA CYS A 88 -7.19 26.78 -29.54
C CYS A 88 -6.88 25.86 -28.31
N ALA A 89 -6.02 26.37 -27.42
CA ALA A 89 -5.55 25.61 -26.26
C ALA A 89 -5.92 26.34 -24.96
N PRO A 90 -7.19 26.23 -24.50
CA PRO A 90 -7.57 26.71 -23.18
C PRO A 90 -6.92 25.84 -22.08
N TYR A 91 -6.65 26.46 -20.93
CA TYR A 91 -6.10 25.77 -19.77
C TYR A 91 -6.90 26.10 -18.52
N VAL A 92 -7.56 25.11 -17.96
CA VAL A 92 -8.33 25.22 -16.71
C VAL A 92 -7.52 24.55 -15.60
N PRO A 93 -6.95 25.31 -14.66
CA PRO A 93 -6.25 24.73 -13.52
C PRO A 93 -7.22 24.00 -12.60
N GLY A 94 -6.74 23.00 -11.90
CA GLY A 94 -7.53 22.22 -10.95
C GLY A 94 -6.89 22.12 -9.58
N TRP A 95 -7.71 21.75 -8.59
CA TRP A 95 -7.33 21.56 -7.19
C TRP A 95 -7.88 20.24 -6.66
N ASP A 96 -6.99 19.40 -6.11
CA ASP A 96 -7.36 18.23 -5.34
C ASP A 96 -7.52 18.63 -3.86
N THR A 97 -8.71 18.42 -3.32
CA THR A 97 -9.10 19.00 -2.02
C THR A 97 -9.63 17.96 -1.03
N HIS A 98 -9.45 16.68 -1.34
CA HIS A 98 -9.95 15.58 -0.53
C HIS A 98 -8.85 14.63 -0.07
N GLY A 99 -9.24 13.75 0.86
CA GLY A 99 -8.47 12.59 1.26
C GLY A 99 -7.36 12.85 2.26
N LEU A 100 -6.55 11.83 2.44
CA LEU A 100 -5.50 11.75 3.45
C LEU A 100 -4.51 12.93 3.44
N PRO A 101 -4.06 13.46 2.29
CA PRO A 101 -3.13 14.59 2.29
C PRO A 101 -3.67 15.86 2.95
N ILE A 102 -4.99 16.11 2.86
CA ILE A 102 -5.64 17.25 3.53
C ILE A 102 -5.86 16.92 5.01
N GLU A 103 -6.40 15.73 5.31
CA GLU A 103 -6.70 15.29 6.67
C GLU A 103 -5.44 15.27 7.54
N SER A 104 -4.36 14.67 7.05
CA SER A 104 -3.07 14.63 7.75
C SER A 104 -2.48 16.04 7.97
N ALA A 105 -2.64 16.94 6.99
CA ALA A 105 -2.18 18.31 7.14
C ALA A 105 -2.96 19.06 8.24
N VAL A 106 -4.28 18.87 8.32
CA VAL A 106 -5.13 19.44 9.38
C VAL A 106 -4.78 18.86 10.75
N LEU A 107 -4.48 17.56 10.84
CA LEU A 107 -4.13 16.88 12.10
C LEU A 107 -2.72 17.22 12.60
N LYS A 108 -1.83 17.79 11.76
CA LYS A 108 -0.54 18.33 12.21
C LYS A 108 -0.70 19.54 13.15
N ASP A 109 -1.83 20.25 13.11
CA ASP A 109 -2.15 21.23 14.13
C ASP A 109 -2.55 20.52 15.43
N LYS A 110 -1.67 20.58 16.45
CA LYS A 110 -1.87 19.97 17.76
C LYS A 110 -3.16 20.40 18.50
N LYS A 111 -3.82 21.47 18.02
CA LYS A 111 -5.11 21.93 18.54
C LYS A 111 -6.28 21.14 17.96
N VAL A 112 -6.07 20.40 16.86
CA VAL A 112 -7.09 19.58 16.22
C VAL A 112 -6.96 18.15 16.74
N LYS A 113 -7.99 17.72 17.48
CA LYS A 113 -8.06 16.35 17.98
C LYS A 113 -9.24 15.64 17.33
N ARG A 114 -8.95 14.65 16.50
CA ARG A 114 -9.95 13.93 15.71
C ARG A 114 -11.02 13.27 16.60
N ASP A 115 -10.61 12.69 17.72
CA ASP A 115 -11.50 11.98 18.65
C ASP A 115 -12.45 12.91 19.43
N GLU A 116 -12.18 14.21 19.48
CA GLU A 116 -13.01 15.22 20.16
C GLU A 116 -14.04 15.88 19.18
N MET A 117 -14.06 15.45 17.91
CA MET A 117 -14.88 16.05 16.86
C MET A 117 -15.82 15.03 16.20
N THR A 118 -16.99 15.51 15.82
CA THR A 118 -17.85 14.76 14.86
C THR A 118 -17.21 14.74 13.48
N THR A 119 -17.59 13.76 12.66
CA THR A 119 -17.14 13.68 11.27
C THR A 119 -17.48 14.96 10.48
N ALA A 120 -18.65 15.54 10.70
CA ALA A 120 -19.05 16.78 10.03
C ALA A 120 -18.14 17.96 10.40
N GLN A 121 -17.82 18.12 11.69
CA GLN A 121 -16.92 19.18 12.16
C GLN A 121 -15.49 19.00 11.58
N PHE A 122 -15.01 17.78 11.51
CA PHE A 122 -13.69 17.50 10.92
C PHE A 122 -13.68 17.80 9.41
N ARG A 123 -14.71 17.36 8.68
CA ARG A 123 -14.86 17.69 7.25
C ARG A 123 -14.90 19.20 7.00
N THR A 124 -15.59 19.98 7.84
CA THR A 124 -15.60 21.45 7.73
C THR A 124 -14.20 22.01 7.89
N LYS A 125 -13.41 21.55 8.87
CA LYS A 125 -12.02 21.99 9.04
C LYS A 125 -11.13 21.65 7.84
N CYS A 126 -11.30 20.47 7.27
CA CYS A 126 -10.56 20.07 6.07
C CYS A 126 -10.92 20.97 4.87
N ARG A 127 -12.20 21.29 4.71
CA ARG A 127 -12.68 22.24 3.67
C ARG A 127 -12.04 23.62 3.84
N GLU A 128 -12.17 24.23 5.02
CA GLU A 128 -11.61 25.55 5.32
C GLU A 128 -10.09 25.59 5.07
N TYR A 129 -9.40 24.53 5.45
CA TYR A 129 -7.96 24.38 5.22
C TYR A 129 -7.65 24.38 3.71
N ALA A 130 -8.30 23.51 2.94
CA ALA A 130 -8.09 23.39 1.50
C ALA A 130 -8.40 24.72 0.77
N GLU A 131 -9.54 25.36 1.08
CA GLU A 131 -9.93 26.67 0.50
C GLU A 131 -8.85 27.73 0.74
N SER A 132 -8.28 27.81 1.94
CA SER A 132 -7.21 28.76 2.26
C SER A 132 -5.93 28.54 1.43
N TYR A 133 -5.63 27.28 1.10
CA TYR A 133 -4.47 26.97 0.28
C TYR A 133 -4.73 27.11 -1.23
N ILE A 134 -5.96 26.95 -1.71
CA ILE A 134 -6.32 27.26 -3.11
C ILE A 134 -5.94 28.70 -3.44
N GLU A 135 -6.39 29.66 -2.62
CA GLU A 135 -6.08 31.09 -2.83
C GLU A 135 -4.56 31.35 -2.81
N LYS A 136 -3.88 30.83 -1.80
CA LYS A 136 -2.44 31.02 -1.61
C LYS A 136 -1.62 30.43 -2.76
N MET A 137 -1.91 29.20 -3.16
CA MET A 137 -1.18 28.52 -4.24
C MET A 137 -1.51 29.14 -5.60
N THR A 138 -2.74 29.61 -5.83
CA THR A 138 -3.11 30.38 -7.03
C THR A 138 -2.18 31.57 -7.20
N GLY A 139 -2.02 32.40 -6.17
CA GLY A 139 -1.11 33.55 -6.21
C GLY A 139 0.34 33.14 -6.46
N GLN A 140 0.78 32.00 -5.91
CA GLN A 140 2.12 31.48 -6.16
C GLN A 140 2.34 31.02 -7.61
N PHE A 141 1.37 30.32 -8.21
CA PHE A 141 1.45 29.93 -9.63
C PHE A 141 1.35 31.14 -10.57
N GLN A 142 0.48 32.07 -10.26
CA GLN A 142 0.40 33.35 -11.01
C GLN A 142 1.74 34.09 -10.96
N ARG A 143 2.41 34.10 -9.79
CA ARG A 143 3.75 34.72 -9.64
C ARG A 143 4.82 34.04 -10.53
N LEU A 144 4.66 32.76 -10.85
CA LEU A 144 5.53 32.04 -11.80
C LEU A 144 5.21 32.38 -13.29
N GLY A 145 4.19 33.18 -13.56
CA GLY A 145 3.78 33.55 -14.91
C GLY A 145 2.91 32.52 -15.62
N VAL A 146 2.36 31.54 -14.87
CA VAL A 146 1.44 30.55 -15.42
C VAL A 146 0.11 31.19 -15.78
N LEU A 147 -0.27 31.10 -17.07
CA LEU A 147 -1.53 31.62 -17.58
C LEU A 147 -2.60 30.53 -17.63
N GLY A 148 -3.82 30.84 -17.23
CA GLY A 148 -4.93 29.91 -17.21
C GLY A 148 -6.23 30.56 -16.73
N GLU A 149 -7.31 29.80 -16.72
CA GLU A 149 -8.63 30.20 -16.22
C GLU A 149 -8.64 30.16 -14.69
N TRP A 150 -7.98 31.11 -14.05
CA TRP A 150 -7.83 31.18 -12.60
C TRP A 150 -9.10 31.61 -11.86
N GLU A 151 -10.06 32.26 -12.58
CA GLU A 151 -11.32 32.72 -12.00
C GLU A 151 -12.32 31.58 -11.88
N ASN A 152 -12.25 30.59 -12.78
CA ASN A 152 -13.13 29.42 -12.81
C ASN A 152 -12.34 28.11 -12.87
N PRO A 153 -11.50 27.83 -11.88
CA PRO A 153 -10.76 26.56 -11.81
C PRO A 153 -11.75 25.42 -11.52
N TYR A 154 -11.38 24.16 -11.84
CA TYR A 154 -12.14 23.07 -11.28
C TYR A 154 -11.60 22.71 -9.89
N ILE A 155 -12.51 22.45 -8.96
CA ILE A 155 -12.20 22.15 -7.55
C ILE A 155 -12.98 20.90 -7.15
N THR A 156 -12.27 19.87 -6.70
CA THR A 156 -12.91 18.56 -6.44
C THR A 156 -13.93 18.57 -5.30
N LEU A 157 -13.86 19.54 -4.37
CA LEU A 157 -14.85 19.71 -3.28
C LEU A 157 -16.14 20.43 -3.68
N LEU A 158 -16.23 20.94 -4.91
CA LEU A 158 -17.46 21.60 -5.36
C LEU A 158 -18.58 20.58 -5.54
N PRO A 159 -19.83 20.91 -5.12
CA PRO A 159 -20.95 19.97 -5.22
C PRO A 159 -21.20 19.44 -6.63
N GLU A 160 -20.98 20.27 -7.66
CA GLU A 160 -21.14 19.90 -9.07
C GLU A 160 -20.14 18.83 -9.48
N PHE A 161 -18.89 18.93 -9.00
CA PHE A 161 -17.84 17.96 -9.27
C PHE A 161 -18.15 16.63 -8.55
N GLU A 162 -18.49 16.67 -7.27
CA GLU A 162 -18.88 15.49 -6.50
C GLU A 162 -20.12 14.79 -7.11
N ALA A 163 -21.14 15.56 -7.52
CA ALA A 163 -22.33 15.01 -8.17
C ALA A 163 -21.98 14.27 -9.48
N LYS A 164 -21.02 14.81 -10.26
CA LYS A 164 -20.57 14.17 -11.50
C LYS A 164 -19.84 12.85 -11.25
N GLN A 165 -19.02 12.79 -10.19
CA GLN A 165 -18.38 11.53 -9.79
C GLN A 165 -19.42 10.47 -9.39
N ILE A 166 -20.44 10.85 -8.61
CA ILE A 166 -21.53 9.95 -8.20
C ILE A 166 -22.32 9.46 -9.42
N GLU A 167 -22.61 10.33 -10.39
CA GLU A 167 -23.30 9.96 -11.64
C GLU A 167 -22.49 8.91 -12.42
N VAL A 168 -21.18 9.11 -12.57
CA VAL A 168 -20.30 8.17 -13.28
C VAL A 168 -20.23 6.82 -12.54
N PHE A 169 -20.09 6.87 -11.20
CA PHE A 169 -20.10 5.68 -10.37
C PHE A 169 -21.39 4.88 -10.54
N GLY A 170 -22.55 5.57 -10.54
CA GLY A 170 -23.85 4.94 -10.78
C GLY A 170 -23.93 4.24 -12.15
N LYS A 171 -23.48 4.91 -13.23
CA LYS A 171 -23.41 4.31 -14.56
C LYS A 171 -22.51 3.08 -14.65
N MET A 172 -21.42 3.05 -13.89
CA MET A 172 -20.54 1.87 -13.79
C MET A 172 -21.26 0.72 -13.05
N ALA A 173 -21.99 1.03 -11.98
CA ALA A 173 -22.79 0.04 -11.26
C ALA A 173 -23.91 -0.57 -12.13
N GLU A 174 -24.63 0.26 -12.90
CA GLU A 174 -25.65 -0.20 -13.85
C GLU A 174 -25.11 -1.14 -14.91
N LYS A 175 -23.84 -0.97 -15.32
CA LYS A 175 -23.13 -1.86 -16.24
C LYS A 175 -22.57 -3.13 -15.59
N GLY A 176 -22.80 -3.33 -14.29
CA GLY A 176 -22.26 -4.47 -13.54
C GLY A 176 -20.74 -4.46 -13.33
N LEU A 177 -20.09 -3.30 -13.49
CA LEU A 177 -18.64 -3.15 -13.32
C LEU A 177 -18.24 -2.96 -11.86
N ILE A 178 -19.20 -2.70 -10.99
CA ILE A 178 -18.98 -2.46 -9.56
C ILE A 178 -19.82 -3.45 -8.75
N TYR A 179 -19.18 -4.09 -7.79
CA TYR A 179 -19.84 -4.97 -6.83
C TYR A 179 -19.22 -4.81 -5.43
N LYS A 180 -19.99 -5.11 -4.39
CA LYS A 180 -19.47 -5.15 -3.02
C LYS A 180 -18.81 -6.49 -2.75
N GLY A 181 -17.57 -6.47 -2.34
CA GLY A 181 -16.80 -7.68 -2.02
C GLY A 181 -15.78 -7.40 -0.91
N MET A 182 -15.09 -8.47 -0.51
CA MET A 182 -13.96 -8.40 0.42
C MET A 182 -12.69 -8.82 -0.32
N LYS A 183 -11.59 -8.13 -0.05
CA LYS A 183 -10.23 -8.53 -0.42
C LYS A 183 -9.25 -7.94 0.57
N PRO A 184 -8.07 -8.54 0.79
CA PRO A 184 -7.00 -7.91 1.53
C PRO A 184 -6.56 -6.62 0.84
N VAL A 185 -6.33 -5.59 1.66
CA VAL A 185 -5.80 -4.30 1.22
C VAL A 185 -4.77 -3.85 2.25
N TYR A 186 -3.81 -3.03 1.81
CA TYR A 186 -2.92 -2.36 2.75
C TYR A 186 -3.73 -1.39 3.61
N TRP A 187 -3.49 -1.42 4.89
CA TRP A 187 -4.23 -0.62 5.88
C TRP A 187 -3.27 0.08 6.83
N CYS A 188 -3.41 1.40 6.95
CA CYS A 188 -2.69 2.16 7.97
C CYS A 188 -3.53 2.25 9.26
N PRO A 189 -3.09 1.65 10.37
CA PRO A 189 -3.84 1.71 11.63
C PRO A 189 -3.78 3.09 12.31
N PHE A 190 -2.80 3.91 11.98
CA PHE A 190 -2.64 5.26 12.52
C PHE A 190 -3.59 6.25 11.82
N ASP A 191 -3.63 6.23 10.51
CA ASP A 191 -4.54 7.07 9.71
C ASP A 191 -5.93 6.44 9.56
N GLN A 192 -6.08 5.17 9.94
CA GLN A 192 -7.31 4.36 9.85
C GLN A 192 -7.92 4.39 8.44
N THR A 193 -7.08 4.16 7.45
CA THR A 193 -7.46 4.17 6.03
C THR A 193 -6.77 3.06 5.25
N ALA A 194 -7.42 2.63 4.16
CA ALA A 194 -6.78 1.80 3.15
C ALA A 194 -5.77 2.63 2.35
N LEU A 195 -4.69 1.99 1.91
CA LEU A 195 -3.65 2.59 1.09
C LEU A 195 -3.68 2.00 -0.31
N ALA A 196 -3.55 2.86 -1.31
CA ALA A 196 -3.25 2.44 -2.67
C ALA A 196 -1.79 2.01 -2.78
N GLU A 197 -1.45 1.21 -3.79
CA GLU A 197 -0.07 0.73 -4.00
C GLU A 197 0.93 1.88 -4.16
N ALA A 198 0.52 2.98 -4.80
CA ALA A 198 1.34 4.18 -4.94
C ALA A 198 1.57 4.97 -3.63
N GLU A 199 0.86 4.62 -2.57
CA GLU A 199 0.96 5.23 -1.24
C GLU A 199 1.79 4.39 -0.26
N ILE A 200 2.47 3.36 -0.78
CA ILE A 200 3.28 2.42 -0.02
C ILE A 200 4.74 2.63 -0.37
N GLU A 201 5.56 2.76 0.65
CA GLU A 201 7.01 2.74 0.55
C GLU A 201 7.55 1.50 1.27
N TYR A 202 8.49 0.80 0.64
CA TYR A 202 9.11 -0.37 1.26
C TYR A 202 10.37 0.05 1.99
N ALA A 203 10.48 -0.38 3.25
CA ALA A 203 11.65 -0.16 4.08
C ALA A 203 12.08 -1.46 4.77
N ASP A 204 13.36 -1.57 5.03
CA ASP A 204 13.96 -2.72 5.70
C ASP A 204 13.84 -2.58 7.22
N ASP A 205 13.03 -3.47 7.83
CA ASP A 205 12.85 -3.52 9.27
C ASP A 205 13.41 -4.81 9.88
N PRO A 206 13.98 -4.74 11.09
CA PRO A 206 14.30 -5.95 11.85
C PRO A 206 13.01 -6.64 12.28
N CYS A 207 12.92 -7.93 12.01
CA CYS A 207 11.78 -8.73 12.42
C CYS A 207 12.20 -10.08 13.01
N THR A 208 11.32 -10.64 13.83
CA THR A 208 11.43 -12.00 14.33
C THR A 208 10.63 -12.94 13.46
N THR A 209 11.30 -13.90 12.83
CA THR A 209 10.65 -14.98 12.10
C THR A 209 10.56 -16.21 12.99
N ILE A 210 9.51 -17.00 12.80
CA ILE A 210 9.28 -18.19 13.61
C ILE A 210 8.92 -19.40 12.75
N PHE A 211 9.36 -20.56 13.21
CA PHE A 211 8.87 -21.86 12.78
C PHE A 211 7.96 -22.43 13.86
N VAL A 212 6.75 -22.82 13.48
CA VAL A 212 5.72 -23.27 14.42
C VAL A 212 5.18 -24.63 14.01
N LYS A 213 5.08 -25.57 14.95
CA LYS A 213 4.51 -26.89 14.71
C LYS A 213 3.02 -26.93 15.03
N PHE A 214 2.24 -27.43 14.08
CA PHE A 214 0.79 -27.62 14.14
C PHE A 214 0.50 -29.11 14.21
N PRO A 215 -0.05 -29.64 15.32
CA PRO A 215 -0.32 -31.05 15.44
C PRO A 215 -1.28 -31.58 14.37
N VAL A 216 -1.02 -32.73 13.79
CA VAL A 216 -1.96 -33.38 12.88
C VAL A 216 -3.22 -33.76 13.65
N ALA A 217 -4.40 -33.35 13.16
CA ALA A 217 -5.71 -33.65 13.72
C ALA A 217 -6.46 -34.74 12.92
N ASP A 218 -6.43 -34.63 11.59
CA ASP A 218 -7.03 -35.60 10.67
C ASP A 218 -6.11 -35.81 9.47
N ASP A 219 -5.54 -36.98 9.31
CA ASP A 219 -4.61 -37.37 8.25
C ASP A 219 -5.32 -38.09 7.08
N LYS A 220 -6.63 -38.12 7.04
CA LYS A 220 -7.43 -38.88 6.05
C LYS A 220 -7.01 -40.36 5.96
N GLY A 221 -6.43 -40.90 7.02
CA GLY A 221 -5.94 -42.30 7.08
C GLY A 221 -4.67 -42.57 6.28
N LYS A 222 -3.89 -41.55 5.95
CA LYS A 222 -2.71 -41.70 5.08
C LYS A 222 -1.38 -41.68 5.84
N LEU A 223 -1.25 -40.92 6.92
CA LEU A 223 0.04 -40.72 7.59
C LEU A 223 0.28 -41.75 8.72
N GLY A 224 -0.78 -42.23 9.34
CA GLY A 224 -0.70 -43.15 10.49
C GLY A 224 0.01 -44.48 10.20
N GLN A 225 0.17 -44.87 8.94
CA GLN A 225 0.98 -46.02 8.54
C GLN A 225 2.48 -45.79 8.60
N TYR A 226 2.92 -44.52 8.62
CA TYR A 226 4.34 -44.13 8.62
C TYR A 226 4.81 -43.59 9.97
N ALA A 227 3.91 -42.94 10.73
CA ALA A 227 4.26 -42.22 11.94
C ALA A 227 3.15 -42.24 13.00
N ASP A 228 3.51 -42.02 14.24
CA ASP A 228 2.58 -41.76 15.33
C ASP A 228 1.96 -40.37 15.17
N LEU A 229 0.67 -40.31 14.85
CA LEU A 229 -0.04 -39.04 14.62
C LEU A 229 -0.03 -38.12 15.83
N SER A 230 0.02 -38.64 17.05
CA SER A 230 0.07 -37.86 18.29
C SER A 230 1.36 -37.03 18.42
N ARG A 231 2.37 -37.37 17.64
CA ARG A 231 3.68 -36.73 17.59
C ARG A 231 4.05 -36.21 16.18
N THR A 232 3.06 -36.09 15.29
CA THR A 232 3.25 -35.62 13.91
C THR A 232 2.71 -34.21 13.76
N TYR A 233 3.48 -33.35 13.15
CA TYR A 233 3.20 -31.91 13.06
C TYR A 233 3.51 -31.35 11.68
N PHE A 234 2.65 -30.49 11.14
CA PHE A 234 3.03 -29.59 10.06
C PHE A 234 3.86 -28.45 10.63
N VAL A 235 5.01 -28.15 10.03
CA VAL A 235 5.87 -27.04 10.47
C VAL A 235 5.70 -25.88 9.51
N ILE A 236 5.09 -24.81 9.98
CA ILE A 236 4.92 -23.57 9.21
C ILE A 236 6.04 -22.56 9.50
N TRP A 237 6.21 -21.58 8.64
CA TRP A 237 7.08 -20.45 8.84
C TRP A 237 6.34 -19.14 8.59
N THR A 238 6.66 -18.10 9.38
CA THR A 238 6.10 -16.76 9.19
C THR A 238 7.07 -15.68 9.65
N THR A 239 7.03 -14.53 8.96
CA THR A 239 7.71 -13.26 9.33
C THR A 239 6.83 -12.36 10.20
N THR A 240 5.55 -12.70 10.39
CA THR A 240 4.54 -11.90 11.07
C THR A 240 3.78 -12.72 12.13
N PRO A 241 4.42 -13.06 13.26
CA PRO A 241 3.80 -13.91 14.29
C PRO A 241 2.42 -13.44 14.78
N TRP A 242 2.17 -12.12 14.79
CA TRP A 242 0.88 -11.55 15.20
C TRP A 242 -0.30 -11.97 14.31
N THR A 243 -0.05 -12.54 13.12
CA THR A 243 -1.12 -13.05 12.23
C THR A 243 -1.53 -14.49 12.54
N ILE A 244 -0.80 -15.21 13.40
CA ILE A 244 -1.11 -16.57 13.81
C ILE A 244 -2.56 -16.71 14.34
N PRO A 245 -3.11 -15.79 15.15
CA PRO A 245 -4.52 -15.84 15.53
C PRO A 245 -5.51 -15.84 14.35
N GLY A 246 -5.09 -15.36 13.18
CA GLY A 246 -5.84 -15.39 11.94
C GLY A 246 -5.58 -16.60 11.04
N ASN A 247 -4.80 -17.58 11.50
CA ASN A 247 -4.55 -18.82 10.76
C ASN A 247 -5.81 -19.71 10.72
N TYR A 248 -6.21 -20.11 9.51
CA TYR A 248 -7.30 -21.05 9.27
C TYR A 248 -6.92 -22.14 8.29
N ALA A 249 -5.76 -22.03 7.65
CA ALA A 249 -5.26 -23.04 6.75
C ALA A 249 -3.73 -23.09 6.76
N ILE A 250 -3.19 -24.18 6.21
CA ILE A 250 -1.78 -24.34 5.88
C ILE A 250 -1.71 -24.71 4.40
N CYS A 251 -0.98 -23.93 3.60
CA CYS A 251 -0.89 -24.17 2.18
C CYS A 251 0.42 -24.89 1.80
N LEU A 252 0.29 -25.94 1.01
CA LEU A 252 1.37 -26.72 0.42
C LEU A 252 1.34 -26.57 -1.11
N ASN A 253 2.44 -26.83 -1.79
CA ASN A 253 2.44 -26.96 -3.25
C ASN A 253 2.17 -28.43 -3.62
N ALA A 254 1.19 -28.66 -4.48
CA ALA A 254 0.75 -29.99 -4.87
C ALA A 254 1.86 -30.88 -5.48
N GLU A 255 2.81 -30.24 -6.18
CA GLU A 255 3.86 -30.90 -6.97
C GLU A 255 5.16 -31.13 -6.19
N PHE A 256 5.34 -30.48 -5.03
CA PHE A 256 6.56 -30.61 -4.26
C PHE A 256 6.56 -31.91 -3.44
N ASP A 257 7.77 -32.38 -3.12
CA ASP A 257 7.99 -33.51 -2.25
C ASP A 257 8.06 -33.04 -0.78
N TYR A 258 7.26 -33.63 0.07
CA TYR A 258 7.19 -33.38 1.50
C TYR A 258 7.65 -34.63 2.25
N VAL A 259 8.49 -34.45 3.24
CA VAL A 259 8.99 -35.55 4.08
C VAL A 259 8.28 -35.59 5.42
N LEU A 260 8.06 -36.79 5.92
CA LEU A 260 7.80 -37.05 7.31
C LEU A 260 9.14 -37.28 7.98
N LEU A 261 9.69 -36.23 8.58
CA LEU A 261 11.03 -36.19 9.15
C LEU A 261 10.97 -36.45 10.67
N GLN A 262 11.39 -37.60 11.10
CA GLN A 262 11.52 -37.88 12.54
C GLN A 262 12.78 -37.22 13.05
N VAL A 263 12.63 -36.28 14.00
CA VAL A 263 13.73 -35.60 14.66
C VAL A 263 14.14 -36.30 15.96
N PRO A 264 15.35 -36.04 16.47
CA PRO A 264 15.76 -36.50 17.79
C PRO A 264 14.72 -36.12 18.85
N GLY A 265 14.34 -37.12 19.70
CA GLY A 265 13.24 -36.94 20.65
C GLY A 265 11.91 -37.56 20.18
N GLY A 266 11.80 -37.88 18.88
CA GLY A 266 10.72 -38.71 18.33
C GLY A 266 9.53 -37.95 17.74
N ASP A 267 9.54 -36.62 17.73
CA ASP A 267 8.56 -35.85 16.99
C ASP A 267 8.78 -36.00 15.47
N VAL A 268 7.71 -35.94 14.69
CA VAL A 268 7.74 -36.08 13.24
C VAL A 268 7.26 -34.77 12.62
N TYR A 269 8.09 -34.16 11.79
CA TYR A 269 7.81 -32.91 11.10
C TYR A 269 7.44 -33.15 9.63
N VAL A 270 6.30 -32.62 9.20
CA VAL A 270 5.90 -32.55 7.81
C VAL A 270 6.37 -31.21 7.26
N LEU A 271 7.28 -31.24 6.28
CA LEU A 271 7.86 -30.07 5.64
C LEU A 271 8.42 -30.44 4.27
N ALA A 272 8.67 -29.45 3.40
CA ALA A 272 9.23 -29.71 2.08
C ALA A 272 10.62 -30.33 2.17
N GLN A 273 10.89 -31.36 1.36
CA GLN A 273 12.14 -32.10 1.37
C GLN A 273 13.35 -31.20 1.18
N ASP A 274 13.28 -30.29 0.22
CA ASP A 274 14.40 -29.40 -0.13
C ASP A 274 14.72 -28.35 0.96
N LEU A 275 13.79 -28.12 1.88
CA LEU A 275 13.94 -27.19 3.00
C LEU A 275 14.22 -27.87 4.34
N ALA A 276 14.21 -29.21 4.39
CA ALA A 276 14.33 -29.98 5.63
C ALA A 276 15.62 -29.69 6.39
N GLU A 277 16.76 -29.64 5.71
CA GLU A 277 18.05 -29.36 6.33
C GLU A 277 18.13 -27.93 6.89
N SER A 278 17.59 -26.93 6.16
CA SER A 278 17.57 -25.54 6.60
C SER A 278 16.69 -25.33 7.83
N VAL A 279 15.53 -25.99 7.89
CA VAL A 279 14.63 -25.96 9.06
C VAL A 279 15.30 -26.60 10.26
N CYS A 280 15.95 -27.76 10.10
CA CYS A 280 16.70 -28.42 11.17
C CYS A 280 17.82 -27.51 11.70
N LYS A 281 18.57 -26.86 10.80
CA LYS A 281 19.62 -25.91 11.18
C LYS A 281 19.07 -24.74 12.00
N ALA A 282 17.96 -24.13 11.58
CA ALA A 282 17.31 -23.05 12.32
C ALA A 282 16.82 -23.51 13.71
N ALA A 283 16.39 -24.77 13.82
CA ALA A 283 15.96 -25.39 15.07
C ALA A 283 17.10 -25.90 15.96
N GLY A 284 18.36 -25.80 15.50
CA GLY A 284 19.52 -26.36 16.22
C GLY A 284 19.54 -27.91 16.24
N ILE A 285 18.89 -28.54 15.27
CA ILE A 285 18.79 -29.98 15.12
C ILE A 285 19.81 -30.45 14.10
N ASP A 286 20.60 -31.49 14.42
CA ASP A 286 21.48 -32.14 13.45
C ASP A 286 20.63 -32.96 12.46
N TYR A 287 20.59 -32.51 11.20
CA TYR A 287 19.84 -33.19 10.14
C TYR A 287 20.30 -34.65 9.93
N ALA A 288 21.59 -34.92 10.10
CA ALA A 288 22.12 -36.27 9.99
C ALA A 288 21.60 -37.24 11.09
N ALA A 289 21.12 -36.71 12.20
CA ALA A 289 20.49 -37.46 13.26
C ALA A 289 18.96 -37.68 13.07
N CYS A 290 18.40 -37.14 12.00
CA CYS A 290 16.99 -37.29 11.66
C CYS A 290 16.76 -38.49 10.74
N THR A 291 15.52 -39.02 10.72
CA THR A 291 15.10 -40.13 9.87
C THR A 291 13.94 -39.70 8.99
N VAL A 292 14.06 -39.82 7.67
CA VAL A 292 12.93 -39.67 6.75
C VAL A 292 12.10 -40.97 6.80
N LEU A 293 10.88 -40.87 7.32
CA LEU A 293 9.97 -42.02 7.45
C LEU A 293 9.19 -42.28 6.15
N ALA A 294 8.82 -41.22 5.45
CA ALA A 294 8.14 -41.28 4.16
C ALA A 294 8.35 -39.95 3.40
N THR A 295 8.23 -40.01 2.09
CA THR A 295 8.16 -38.85 1.18
C THR A 295 6.87 -38.96 0.39
N LEU A 296 6.06 -37.89 0.40
CA LEU A 296 4.75 -37.80 -0.25
C LEU A 296 4.66 -36.52 -1.07
N LYS A 297 3.86 -36.51 -2.12
CA LYS A 297 3.54 -35.28 -2.87
C LYS A 297 2.59 -34.38 -2.07
N GLY A 298 2.69 -33.06 -2.24
CA GLY A 298 1.86 -32.10 -1.52
C GLY A 298 0.37 -32.31 -1.72
N ASN A 299 -0.07 -32.81 -2.90
CA ASN A 299 -1.47 -33.12 -3.17
C ASN A 299 -2.03 -34.28 -2.32
N GLU A 300 -1.17 -35.12 -1.76
CA GLU A 300 -1.60 -36.22 -0.88
C GLU A 300 -2.06 -35.74 0.49
N PHE A 301 -1.65 -34.52 0.89
CA PHE A 301 -2.04 -33.91 2.16
C PHE A 301 -3.32 -33.06 2.04
N GLU A 302 -3.87 -32.88 0.84
CA GLU A 302 -5.02 -32.01 0.61
C GLU A 302 -6.21 -32.36 1.47
N LEU A 303 -6.83 -31.34 2.07
CA LEU A 303 -7.96 -31.43 2.99
C LEU A 303 -7.69 -32.21 4.29
N MET A 304 -6.45 -32.60 4.60
CA MET A 304 -6.08 -32.99 5.96
C MET A 304 -6.29 -31.81 6.91
N ARG A 305 -6.23 -32.04 8.20
CA ARG A 305 -6.42 -31.01 9.21
C ARG A 305 -5.31 -31.04 10.24
N ALA A 306 -4.89 -29.86 10.66
CA ALA A 306 -3.99 -29.66 11.78
C ALA A 306 -4.69 -28.90 12.90
N LYS A 307 -4.40 -29.21 14.14
CA LYS A 307 -4.88 -28.45 15.29
C LYS A 307 -4.12 -27.14 15.40
N HIS A 308 -4.84 -26.03 15.57
CA HIS A 308 -4.21 -24.76 15.83
C HIS A 308 -3.47 -24.79 17.18
N PRO A 309 -2.20 -24.34 17.26
CA PRO A 309 -1.41 -24.49 18.50
C PRO A 309 -1.92 -23.68 19.68
N LEU A 310 -2.58 -22.53 19.44
CA LEU A 310 -3.00 -21.59 20.49
C LEU A 310 -4.53 -21.47 20.66
N PHE A 311 -5.32 -21.95 19.71
CA PHE A 311 -6.78 -21.79 19.70
C PHE A 311 -7.48 -23.14 19.50
N ASP A 312 -8.66 -23.30 20.08
CA ASP A 312 -9.46 -24.52 19.94
C ASP A 312 -10.20 -24.57 18.60
N ARG A 313 -9.40 -24.72 17.54
CA ARG A 313 -9.89 -24.90 16.16
C ARG A 313 -8.87 -25.65 15.31
N GLU A 314 -9.28 -26.03 14.11
CA GLU A 314 -8.44 -26.72 13.15
C GLU A 314 -8.11 -25.82 11.96
N SER A 315 -6.92 -26.03 11.41
CA SER A 315 -6.43 -25.43 10.16
C SER A 315 -6.43 -26.49 9.07
N VAL A 316 -7.10 -26.23 7.96
CA VAL A 316 -7.18 -27.18 6.85
C VAL A 316 -5.94 -27.08 5.95
N ILE A 317 -5.50 -28.22 5.42
CA ILE A 317 -4.40 -28.25 4.46
C ILE A 317 -4.94 -28.00 3.06
N LEU A 318 -4.39 -26.98 2.40
CA LEU A 318 -4.75 -26.57 1.04
C LEU A 318 -3.56 -26.72 0.10
N ASN A 319 -3.81 -26.76 -1.20
CA ASN A 319 -2.78 -26.75 -2.22
C ASN A 319 -2.81 -25.43 -3.02
N GLY A 320 -1.65 -24.75 -3.14
CA GLY A 320 -1.52 -23.50 -3.85
C GLY A 320 -0.18 -23.35 -4.57
N GLU A 321 -0.21 -22.80 -5.78
CA GLU A 321 0.97 -22.60 -6.61
C GLU A 321 1.91 -21.51 -6.10
N HIS A 322 1.43 -20.62 -5.20
CA HIS A 322 2.22 -19.54 -4.59
C HIS A 322 3.24 -20.04 -3.57
N VAL A 323 3.14 -21.31 -3.14
CA VAL A 323 4.14 -21.91 -2.25
C VAL A 323 5.41 -22.17 -3.01
N THR A 324 6.54 -21.59 -2.55
CA THR A 324 7.87 -21.73 -3.15
C THR A 324 8.84 -22.45 -2.20
N LEU A 325 10.04 -22.75 -2.69
CA LEU A 325 11.11 -23.37 -1.93
C LEU A 325 12.27 -22.40 -1.63
N ASP A 326 12.05 -21.10 -1.78
CA ASP A 326 13.11 -20.09 -1.61
C ASP A 326 13.44 -19.85 -0.12
N ALA A 327 12.45 -20.03 0.75
CA ALA A 327 12.59 -19.86 2.21
C ALA A 327 11.49 -20.61 2.98
N GLY A 328 11.68 -20.70 4.30
CA GLY A 328 10.69 -21.27 5.21
C GLY A 328 10.72 -22.79 5.28
N SER A 329 9.56 -23.43 5.28
CA SER A 329 9.39 -24.88 5.47
C SER A 329 8.65 -25.57 4.32
N GLY A 330 8.14 -24.83 3.35
CA GLY A 330 7.24 -25.32 2.31
C GLY A 330 5.80 -25.53 2.77
N CYS A 331 5.51 -25.32 4.07
CA CYS A 331 4.16 -25.26 4.62
C CYS A 331 3.86 -23.81 4.98
N VAL A 332 3.03 -23.14 4.19
CA VAL A 332 2.77 -21.71 4.33
C VAL A 332 1.63 -21.47 5.30
N HIS A 333 1.91 -20.69 6.35
CA HIS A 333 0.89 -20.12 7.22
C HIS A 333 -0.13 -19.33 6.40
N THR A 334 -1.41 -19.70 6.47
CA THR A 334 -2.45 -19.11 5.62
C THR A 334 -3.51 -18.44 6.47
N ALA A 335 -3.58 -17.10 6.34
CA ALA A 335 -4.50 -16.23 7.07
C ALA A 335 -5.22 -15.30 6.07
N PRO A 336 -6.43 -15.65 5.60
CA PRO A 336 -7.10 -15.01 4.46
C PRO A 336 -7.43 -13.53 4.66
N GLY A 337 -7.40 -13.03 5.89
CA GLY A 337 -7.59 -11.60 6.17
C GLY A 337 -6.33 -10.75 6.02
N PHE A 338 -5.14 -11.36 5.86
CA PHE A 338 -3.85 -10.66 5.91
C PHE A 338 -2.97 -10.84 4.69
N GLY A 339 -3.28 -11.78 3.79
CA GLY A 339 -2.52 -12.04 2.57
C GLY A 339 -3.40 -12.14 1.33
N ALA A 340 -2.94 -11.63 0.19
CA ALA A 340 -3.69 -11.70 -1.07
C ALA A 340 -3.79 -13.13 -1.58
N GLU A 341 -2.68 -13.86 -1.60
CA GLU A 341 -2.62 -15.27 -1.98
C GLU A 341 -3.42 -16.14 -1.01
N ASP A 342 -3.32 -15.89 0.29
CA ASP A 342 -4.08 -16.59 1.33
C ASP A 342 -5.60 -16.44 1.12
N PHE A 343 -6.02 -15.21 0.84
CA PHE A 343 -7.41 -14.91 0.52
C PHE A 343 -7.87 -15.64 -0.75
N GLN A 344 -7.09 -15.59 -1.82
CA GLN A 344 -7.45 -16.19 -3.09
C GLN A 344 -7.60 -17.70 -2.97
N ILE A 345 -6.65 -18.37 -2.33
CA ILE A 345 -6.70 -19.83 -2.17
C ILE A 345 -7.86 -20.26 -1.27
N CYS A 346 -8.06 -19.59 -0.14
CA CYS A 346 -9.20 -19.89 0.74
C CYS A 346 -10.54 -19.68 0.01
N GLN A 347 -10.69 -18.58 -0.74
CA GLN A 347 -11.90 -18.33 -1.55
C GLN A 347 -12.12 -19.38 -2.64
N GLN A 348 -11.05 -19.87 -3.26
CA GLN A 348 -11.15 -20.90 -4.29
C GLN A 348 -11.75 -22.19 -3.71
N TYR A 349 -11.26 -22.64 -2.55
CA TYR A 349 -11.77 -23.83 -1.88
C TYR A 349 -13.19 -23.65 -1.30
N ASP A 350 -13.50 -22.48 -0.75
CA ASP A 350 -14.84 -22.15 -0.28
C ASP A 350 -15.86 -22.12 -1.41
N LYS A 351 -15.54 -21.51 -2.57
CA LYS A 351 -16.40 -21.51 -3.76
C LYS A 351 -16.61 -22.88 -4.36
N ALA A 352 -15.62 -23.76 -4.24
CA ALA A 352 -15.74 -25.17 -4.65
C ALA A 352 -16.58 -26.02 -3.67
N GLY A 353 -16.98 -25.46 -2.52
CA GLY A 353 -17.73 -26.16 -1.46
C GLY A 353 -16.89 -27.15 -0.70
N LEU A 354 -15.56 -27.06 -0.77
CA LEU A 354 -14.63 -27.95 -0.10
C LEU A 354 -14.32 -27.48 1.34
N THR A 355 -14.41 -26.17 1.56
CA THR A 355 -14.19 -25.53 2.87
C THR A 355 -15.22 -24.45 3.13
N HIS A 356 -15.22 -23.88 4.35
CA HIS A 356 -16.04 -22.74 4.77
C HIS A 356 -15.22 -21.82 5.69
N ILE A 357 -14.06 -21.37 5.19
CA ILE A 357 -13.10 -20.58 5.97
C ILE A 357 -13.58 -19.12 6.11
N GLY A 358 -14.10 -18.54 5.03
CA GLY A 358 -14.45 -17.13 4.97
C GLY A 358 -13.21 -16.21 5.02
N VAL A 359 -13.37 -15.01 5.60
CA VAL A 359 -12.30 -14.01 5.74
C VAL A 359 -12.24 -13.51 7.19
N PRO A 360 -11.76 -14.30 8.14
CA PRO A 360 -11.59 -13.85 9.52
C PRO A 360 -10.46 -12.84 9.63
N VAL A 361 -10.73 -11.73 10.33
CA VAL A 361 -9.79 -10.63 10.56
C VAL A 361 -9.78 -10.28 12.05
N PRO A 362 -8.94 -10.93 12.87
CA PRO A 362 -8.90 -10.70 14.31
C PRO A 362 -8.11 -9.44 14.71
N VAL A 363 -8.20 -8.38 13.91
CA VAL A 363 -7.61 -7.07 14.18
C VAL A 363 -8.57 -5.98 13.70
N ASN A 364 -8.79 -4.95 14.51
CA ASN A 364 -9.68 -3.84 14.14
C ASN A 364 -8.94 -2.74 13.36
N ALA A 365 -9.67 -1.71 12.93
CA ALA A 365 -9.13 -0.59 12.15
C ALA A 365 -7.99 0.19 12.85
N LYS A 366 -7.89 0.13 14.18
CA LYS A 366 -6.82 0.75 14.96
C LYS A 366 -5.60 -0.14 15.16
N GLY A 367 -5.54 -1.28 14.48
CA GLY A 367 -4.45 -2.24 14.67
C GLY A 367 -4.51 -3.00 16.01
N VAL A 368 -5.66 -2.98 16.68
CA VAL A 368 -5.84 -3.66 17.96
C VAL A 368 -6.43 -5.04 17.73
N MET A 369 -5.81 -6.05 18.30
CA MET A 369 -6.24 -7.45 18.23
C MET A 369 -7.59 -7.63 18.92
N THR A 370 -8.44 -8.47 18.34
CA THR A 370 -9.83 -8.68 18.77
C THR A 370 -10.16 -10.15 19.06
N ASP A 371 -9.17 -11.03 18.91
CA ASP A 371 -9.32 -12.45 19.29
C ASP A 371 -9.40 -12.63 20.82
N GLU A 372 -9.79 -13.81 21.28
CA GLU A 372 -10.01 -14.07 22.70
C GLU A 372 -8.76 -14.05 23.58
N ARG A 373 -7.56 -14.30 23.01
CA ARG A 373 -6.30 -14.36 23.79
C ARG A 373 -5.61 -12.99 23.88
N TYR A 374 -5.61 -12.23 22.80
CA TYR A 374 -4.81 -11.00 22.67
C TYR A 374 -5.67 -9.75 22.57
N ASN A 375 -6.96 -9.85 22.86
CA ASN A 375 -7.91 -8.74 22.78
C ASN A 375 -7.40 -7.49 23.52
N GLY A 376 -7.48 -6.35 22.85
CA GLY A 376 -7.06 -5.05 23.37
C GLY A 376 -5.57 -4.73 23.20
N GLN A 377 -4.75 -5.65 22.69
CA GLN A 377 -3.34 -5.41 22.43
C GLN A 377 -3.13 -4.86 21.02
N PHE A 378 -2.24 -3.89 20.86
CA PHE A 378 -1.78 -3.43 19.55
C PHE A 378 -0.97 -4.55 18.88
N TYR A 379 -1.14 -4.77 17.57
CA TYR A 379 -0.58 -5.93 16.86
C TYR A 379 0.94 -6.11 17.07
N ALA A 380 1.72 -5.01 17.10
CA ALA A 380 3.16 -5.09 17.30
C ALA A 380 3.51 -5.69 18.69
N LYS A 381 2.76 -5.34 19.73
CA LYS A 381 2.91 -5.97 21.05
C LYS A 381 2.36 -7.39 21.08
N GLY A 382 1.27 -7.63 20.33
CA GLY A 382 0.70 -8.98 20.12
C GLY A 382 1.71 -9.93 19.51
N ASN A 383 2.59 -9.42 18.64
CA ASN A 383 3.68 -10.21 18.05
C ASN A 383 4.53 -10.92 19.09
N ASP A 384 5.05 -10.16 20.07
CA ASP A 384 5.90 -10.71 21.13
C ASP A 384 5.14 -11.69 22.04
N MET A 385 3.86 -11.39 22.31
CA MET A 385 3.00 -12.25 23.13
C MET A 385 2.72 -13.59 22.46
N VAL A 386 2.42 -13.59 21.16
CA VAL A 386 2.21 -14.83 20.38
C VAL A 386 3.46 -15.69 20.38
N VAL A 387 4.64 -15.10 20.18
CA VAL A 387 5.91 -15.85 20.23
C VAL A 387 6.15 -16.45 21.61
N ALA A 388 5.92 -15.70 22.68
CA ALA A 388 6.10 -16.16 24.05
C ALA A 388 5.14 -17.32 24.40
N ASP A 389 3.88 -17.25 23.99
CA ASP A 389 2.90 -18.30 24.22
C ASP A 389 3.23 -19.59 23.44
N LEU A 390 3.64 -19.46 22.17
CA LEU A 390 4.08 -20.59 21.37
C LEU A 390 5.31 -21.30 21.98
N GLU A 391 6.22 -20.53 22.55
CA GLU A 391 7.40 -21.05 23.26
C GLU A 391 6.97 -21.77 24.55
N ALA A 392 6.12 -21.14 25.37
CA ALA A 392 5.63 -21.68 26.64
C ALA A 392 4.80 -22.96 26.48
N GLU A 393 4.01 -23.04 25.41
CA GLU A 393 3.16 -24.21 25.11
C GLU A 393 3.91 -25.29 24.29
N GLY A 394 5.17 -25.05 23.93
CA GLY A 394 6.03 -26.02 23.27
C GLY A 394 5.77 -26.23 21.77
N PHE A 395 5.13 -25.25 21.11
CA PHE A 395 4.86 -25.26 19.67
C PHE A 395 5.85 -24.47 18.83
N LEU A 396 6.71 -23.64 19.45
CA LEU A 396 7.78 -22.93 18.78
C LEU A 396 8.93 -23.90 18.46
N VAL A 397 9.24 -24.09 17.19
CA VAL A 397 10.36 -24.95 16.72
C VAL A 397 11.65 -24.15 16.68
N ALA A 398 11.61 -22.96 16.11
CA ALA A 398 12.75 -22.03 16.01
C ALA A 398 12.29 -20.60 15.91
N LYS A 399 13.16 -19.65 16.30
CA LYS A 399 13.00 -18.23 16.04
C LYS A 399 14.33 -17.64 15.57
N GLU A 400 14.26 -16.74 14.59
CA GLU A 400 15.42 -16.06 14.04
C GLU A 400 15.10 -14.57 13.90
N ASN A 401 16.10 -13.73 14.11
CA ASN A 401 16.00 -12.31 13.81
C ASN A 401 16.60 -12.04 12.44
N ILE A 402 15.79 -11.50 11.55
CA ILE A 402 16.21 -11.14 10.19
C ILE A 402 15.85 -9.68 9.90
N THR A 403 16.37 -9.15 8.81
CA THR A 403 15.90 -7.90 8.22
C THR A 403 15.00 -8.26 7.05
N HIS A 404 13.81 -7.70 7.03
CA HIS A 404 12.82 -7.95 5.98
C HIS A 404 12.23 -6.64 5.49
N SER A 405 11.92 -6.58 4.19
CA SER A 405 11.32 -5.40 3.57
C SER A 405 9.81 -5.40 3.83
N TYR A 406 9.33 -4.39 4.58
CA TYR A 406 7.92 -4.21 4.90
C TYR A 406 7.30 -3.01 4.19
N PRO A 407 6.00 -3.08 3.87
CA PRO A 407 5.27 -1.93 3.35
C PRO A 407 4.96 -0.92 4.46
N HIS A 408 5.32 0.33 4.22
CA HIS A 408 5.08 1.47 5.11
C HIS A 408 4.12 2.46 4.46
N CYS A 409 3.35 3.17 5.28
CA CYS A 409 2.55 4.28 4.82
C CYS A 409 3.44 5.48 4.51
N TRP A 410 3.40 6.00 3.28
CA TRP A 410 4.22 7.13 2.83
C TRP A 410 4.03 8.43 3.62
N GLN A 411 2.92 8.56 4.36
CA GLN A 411 2.59 9.74 5.17
C GLN A 411 3.28 9.77 6.53
N ILE A 412 3.53 8.61 7.12
CA ILE A 412 4.03 8.49 8.49
C ILE A 412 5.34 7.70 8.60
N GLY A 413 5.80 7.06 7.52
CA GLY A 413 7.03 6.24 7.48
C GLY A 413 6.82 4.83 7.98
#